data_a6a731dd7b75199e75dc645b35410e65
#
_entry.id   a6a731dd7b75199e75dc645b35410e65
#
_cell.length_a   1.000
_cell.length_b   1.000
_cell.length_c   1.000
_cell.angle_alpha   90.00
_cell.angle_beta   90.00
_cell.angle_gamma   90.00
#
_symmetry.space_group_name_H-M   'P 1'
#
loop_
_entity.id
_entity.type
_entity.pdbx_description
1 polymer ?
#
loop_
_entity_poly.entity_id
_entity_poly.type
_entity_poly.pdbx_seq_one_letter_code
_entity_poly.pdbx_strand_id
1 'polypeptide(L)'
;MIRVLVLSLYGSLAASTRYRFIQFIPHLKNKDIDLQVHSLLDNKYLASRFNNKTLPFFNIAYSIIKRLYILMKQKEYDCAIIHCELFPFLPGWIERRLLKIPYIYDFDDAFYLRYKTEYFSFRSLFLSSKFDTVISGAAAVTAGNVVLENYAKNNNTETVILPTVLDTNRFFPKHKTSSVIFNIGWIGSPSTAIYLTELIEPLTQFGNETKVVLTVIGGKAPY
;
A
#
# COMPACT_ATOMS: atom_id res chain seq x y z
N MET A 1 26.03 -6.01 9.31
CA MET A 1 24.98 -5.28 8.53
C MET A 1 23.91 -6.28 8.13
N ILE A 2 22.67 -6.08 8.59
CA ILE A 2 21.51 -6.93 8.27
C ILE A 2 20.96 -6.50 6.90
N ARG A 3 20.79 -7.45 5.98
CA ARG A 3 20.25 -7.19 4.63
C ARG A 3 18.78 -7.58 4.57
N VAL A 4 17.90 -6.61 4.31
CA VAL A 4 16.46 -6.80 4.29
C VAL A 4 15.91 -6.58 2.88
N LEU A 5 15.23 -7.60 2.35
CA LEU A 5 14.57 -7.56 1.04
C LEU A 5 13.13 -7.11 1.18
N VAL A 6 12.78 -5.89 0.75
CA VAL A 6 11.38 -5.44 0.71
C VAL A 6 10.77 -5.76 -0.65
N LEU A 7 9.72 -6.55 -0.63
CA LEU A 7 8.93 -6.96 -1.79
C LEU A 7 7.59 -6.20 -1.79
N SER A 8 7.59 -4.98 -2.34
CA SER A 8 6.39 -4.14 -2.41
C SER A 8 5.58 -4.42 -3.68
N LEU A 9 4.27 -4.19 -3.62
CA LEU A 9 3.41 -4.30 -4.80
C LEU A 9 3.69 -3.17 -5.79
N TYR A 10 3.82 -1.93 -5.31
CA TYR A 10 3.99 -0.73 -6.13
C TYR A 10 5.32 -0.04 -5.88
N GLY A 11 5.76 0.74 -6.89
CA GLY A 11 6.97 1.56 -6.82
C GLY A 11 6.84 2.80 -5.93
N SER A 12 7.86 3.67 -5.98
CA SER A 12 7.96 4.87 -5.14
C SER A 12 6.88 5.93 -5.38
N LEU A 13 6.11 5.86 -6.46
CA LEU A 13 4.93 6.72 -6.65
C LEU A 13 3.76 6.34 -5.72
N ALA A 14 3.73 5.11 -5.19
CA ALA A 14 2.76 4.74 -4.16
C ALA A 14 3.13 5.36 -2.81
N ALA A 15 2.14 5.96 -2.14
CA ALA A 15 2.34 6.58 -0.83
C ALA A 15 2.81 5.56 0.21
N SER A 16 2.19 4.38 0.27
CA SER A 16 2.56 3.31 1.19
C SER A 16 4.03 2.90 1.04
N THR A 17 4.51 2.68 -0.17
CA THR A 17 5.93 2.31 -0.38
C THR A 17 6.88 3.41 0.10
N ARG A 18 6.55 4.71 -0.15
CA ARG A 18 7.37 5.82 0.32
C ARG A 18 7.40 5.93 1.83
N TYR A 19 6.22 5.94 2.46
CA TYR A 19 6.07 6.25 3.89
C TYR A 19 6.27 5.05 4.81
N ARG A 20 6.20 3.82 4.29
CA ARG A 20 6.48 2.63 5.09
C ARG A 20 7.92 2.13 4.95
N PHE A 21 8.59 2.41 3.83
CA PHE A 21 9.92 1.86 3.57
C PHE A 21 10.95 2.90 3.16
N ILE A 22 10.74 3.63 2.05
CA ILE A 22 11.79 4.46 1.44
C ILE A 22 12.27 5.55 2.37
N GLN A 23 11.39 6.22 3.10
CA GLN A 23 11.77 7.29 4.03
C GLN A 23 12.68 6.80 5.17
N PHE A 24 12.63 5.51 5.52
CA PHE A 24 13.42 4.95 6.60
C PHE A 24 14.81 4.46 6.17
N ILE A 25 15.08 4.32 4.86
CA ILE A 25 16.36 3.80 4.34
C ILE A 25 17.57 4.52 4.96
N PRO A 26 17.64 5.88 4.98
CA PRO A 26 18.78 6.57 5.56
C PRO A 26 18.94 6.29 7.07
N HIS A 27 17.84 6.21 7.81
CA HIS A 27 17.85 5.97 9.26
C HIS A 27 18.25 4.53 9.59
N LEU A 28 17.79 3.56 8.80
CA LEU A 28 18.13 2.14 9.00
C LEU A 28 19.57 1.84 8.63
N LYS A 29 20.11 2.49 7.60
CA LYS A 29 21.52 2.38 7.23
C LYS A 29 22.45 2.79 8.35
N ASN A 30 22.11 3.84 9.11
CA ASN A 30 22.84 4.28 10.30
C ASN A 30 22.77 3.28 11.47
N LYS A 31 21.92 2.24 11.37
CA LYS A 31 21.78 1.15 12.34
C LYS A 31 22.27 -0.20 11.79
N ASP A 32 23.13 -0.17 10.77
CA ASP A 32 23.67 -1.36 10.10
C ASP A 32 22.58 -2.27 9.46
N ILE A 33 21.46 -1.66 9.02
CA ILE A 33 20.40 -2.35 8.28
C ILE A 33 20.36 -1.82 6.85
N ASP A 34 20.62 -2.70 5.87
CA ASP A 34 20.51 -2.42 4.44
C ASP A 34 19.13 -2.85 3.93
N LEU A 35 18.26 -1.88 3.71
CA LEU A 35 16.89 -2.10 3.23
C LEU A 35 16.83 -1.91 1.72
N GLN A 36 16.59 -3.00 0.97
CA GLN A 36 16.49 -2.97 -0.50
C GLN A 36 15.05 -3.16 -0.95
N VAL A 37 14.47 -2.13 -1.59
CA VAL A 37 13.07 -2.12 -2.00
C VAL A 37 12.93 -2.51 -3.46
N HIS A 38 12.21 -3.61 -3.71
CA HIS A 38 11.90 -4.13 -5.03
C HIS A 38 10.39 -4.18 -5.26
N SER A 39 9.87 -3.29 -6.11
CA SER A 39 8.46 -3.27 -6.49
C SER A 39 8.16 -4.29 -7.59
N LEU A 40 6.97 -4.90 -7.55
CA LEU A 40 6.46 -5.71 -8.65
C LEU A 40 6.01 -4.81 -9.80
N LEU A 41 5.14 -3.85 -9.50
CA LEU A 41 4.61 -2.88 -10.47
C LEU A 41 5.32 -1.55 -10.25
N ASP A 42 6.07 -1.12 -11.25
CA ASP A 42 6.93 0.05 -11.16
C ASP A 42 6.15 1.38 -11.26
N ASN A 43 6.89 2.50 -11.23
CA ASN A 43 6.32 3.83 -11.36
C ASN A 43 5.66 4.08 -12.73
N LYS A 44 6.11 3.41 -13.80
CA LYS A 44 5.48 3.52 -15.13
C LYS A 44 4.08 2.93 -15.11
N TYR A 45 3.89 1.82 -14.37
CA TYR A 45 2.57 1.23 -14.15
C TYR A 45 1.62 2.22 -13.49
N LEU A 46 2.02 2.82 -12.37
CA LEU A 46 1.17 3.77 -11.65
C LEU A 46 0.88 5.03 -12.47
N ALA A 47 1.88 5.58 -13.14
CA ALA A 47 1.70 6.73 -14.03
C ALA A 47 0.70 6.43 -15.17
N SER A 48 0.76 5.24 -15.77
CA SER A 48 -0.20 4.81 -16.78
C SER A 48 -1.62 4.68 -16.21
N ARG A 49 -1.75 4.13 -15.01
CA ARG A 49 -3.06 4.01 -14.32
C ARG A 49 -3.65 5.38 -14.00
N PHE A 50 -2.85 6.32 -13.50
CA PHE A 50 -3.31 7.68 -13.22
C PHE A 50 -3.74 8.44 -14.47
N ASN A 51 -3.14 8.12 -15.63
CA ASN A 51 -3.49 8.71 -16.91
C ASN A 51 -4.54 7.91 -17.70
N ASN A 52 -5.19 6.91 -17.10
CA ASN A 52 -6.16 6.00 -17.72
C ASN A 52 -5.62 5.29 -18.97
N LYS A 53 -4.30 5.03 -19.02
CA LYS A 53 -3.65 4.28 -20.10
C LYS A 53 -3.51 2.82 -19.69
N THR A 54 -3.72 1.92 -20.67
CA THR A 54 -3.43 0.49 -20.47
C THR A 54 -1.94 0.24 -20.68
N LEU A 55 -1.37 -0.61 -19.82
CA LEU A 55 -0.01 -1.08 -20.02
C LEU A 55 0.02 -2.25 -20.99
N PRO A 56 1.04 -2.30 -21.87
CA PRO A 56 1.29 -3.48 -22.67
C PRO A 56 1.50 -4.73 -21.78
N PHE A 57 0.93 -5.85 -22.19
CA PHE A 57 1.08 -7.13 -21.49
C PHE A 57 2.54 -7.50 -21.19
N PHE A 58 3.43 -7.22 -22.13
CA PHE A 58 4.87 -7.46 -21.99
C PHE A 58 5.51 -6.79 -20.77
N ASN A 59 5.05 -5.60 -20.38
CA ASN A 59 5.58 -4.92 -19.21
C ASN A 59 5.20 -5.65 -17.91
N ILE A 60 3.99 -6.19 -17.85
CA ILE A 60 3.53 -6.98 -16.69
C ILE A 60 4.29 -8.30 -16.64
N ALA A 61 4.43 -8.99 -17.76
CA ALA A 61 5.19 -10.23 -17.84
C ALA A 61 6.66 -10.02 -17.41
N TYR A 62 7.30 -8.97 -17.89
CA TYR A 62 8.66 -8.58 -17.47
C TYR A 62 8.75 -8.33 -15.96
N SER A 63 7.77 -7.64 -15.39
CA SER A 63 7.73 -7.38 -13.95
C SER A 63 7.63 -8.68 -13.13
N ILE A 64 6.85 -9.63 -13.58
CA ILE A 64 6.72 -10.97 -12.96
C ILE A 64 8.06 -11.72 -13.05
N ILE A 65 8.68 -11.76 -14.22
CA ILE A 65 9.99 -12.43 -14.44
C ILE A 65 11.05 -11.80 -13.53
N LYS A 66 11.11 -10.46 -13.47
CA LYS A 66 12.02 -9.72 -12.59
C LYS A 66 11.80 -10.09 -11.12
N ARG A 67 10.54 -10.17 -10.67
CA ARG A 67 10.20 -10.57 -9.30
C ARG A 67 10.65 -12.01 -9.01
N LEU A 68 10.44 -12.94 -9.93
CA LEU A 68 10.89 -14.33 -9.80
C LEU A 68 12.42 -14.40 -9.71
N TYR A 69 13.14 -13.63 -10.54
CA TYR A 69 14.60 -13.54 -10.46
C TYR A 69 15.09 -13.03 -9.09
N ILE A 70 14.44 -12.02 -8.52
CA ILE A 70 14.76 -11.52 -7.17
C ILE A 70 14.52 -12.61 -6.12
N LEU A 71 13.41 -13.34 -6.23
CA LEU A 71 13.11 -14.45 -5.32
C LEU A 71 14.14 -15.59 -5.43
N MET A 72 14.73 -15.83 -6.59
CA MET A 72 15.84 -16.80 -6.72
C MET A 72 17.08 -16.35 -5.94
N LYS A 73 17.30 -15.04 -5.82
CA LYS A 73 18.41 -14.44 -5.09
C LYS A 73 18.11 -14.12 -3.62
N GLN A 74 16.91 -14.45 -3.11
CA GLN A 74 16.49 -14.06 -1.77
C GLN A 74 17.41 -14.54 -0.64
N LYS A 75 18.19 -15.64 -0.86
CA LYS A 75 19.18 -16.15 0.11
C LYS A 75 20.38 -15.21 0.33
N GLU A 76 20.52 -14.17 -0.47
CA GLU A 76 21.50 -13.11 -0.24
C GLU A 76 21.07 -12.13 0.87
N TYR A 77 19.85 -12.28 1.40
CA TYR A 77 19.23 -11.45 2.43
C TYR A 77 18.96 -12.26 3.70
N ASP A 78 18.99 -11.59 4.85
CA ASP A 78 18.72 -12.22 6.15
C ASP A 78 17.23 -12.42 6.38
N CYS A 79 16.41 -11.50 5.89
CA CYS A 79 14.95 -11.60 5.93
C CYS A 79 14.29 -10.81 4.78
N ALA A 80 12.99 -11.08 4.57
CA ALA A 80 12.18 -10.31 3.64
C ALA A 80 11.05 -9.56 4.36
N ILE A 81 10.57 -8.49 3.75
CA ILE A 81 9.30 -7.84 4.11
C ILE A 81 8.40 -7.92 2.88
N ILE A 82 7.20 -8.48 3.04
CA ILE A 82 6.19 -8.51 1.99
C ILE A 82 5.18 -7.42 2.30
N HIS A 83 5.09 -6.42 1.44
CA HIS A 83 4.10 -5.38 1.55
C HIS A 83 2.92 -5.63 0.63
N CYS A 84 1.75 -5.83 1.22
CA CYS A 84 0.47 -6.15 0.60
C CYS A 84 0.43 -7.52 -0.06
N GLU A 85 0.97 -7.68 -1.25
CA GLU A 85 0.94 -8.93 -2.03
C GLU A 85 2.29 -9.20 -2.70
N LEU A 86 2.69 -10.45 -2.71
CA LEU A 86 3.86 -10.89 -3.49
C LEU A 86 3.54 -10.88 -4.99
N PHE A 87 2.39 -11.49 -5.35
CA PHE A 87 1.83 -11.48 -6.71
C PHE A 87 0.30 -11.35 -6.65
N PRO A 88 -0.33 -10.41 -7.37
CA PRO A 88 -1.79 -10.37 -7.51
C PRO A 88 -2.32 -11.68 -8.11
N PHE A 89 -3.47 -12.14 -7.60
CA PHE A 89 -4.19 -13.32 -8.07
C PHE A 89 -3.44 -14.67 -7.93
N LEU A 90 -2.32 -14.71 -7.23
CA LEU A 90 -1.63 -15.96 -6.91
C LEU A 90 -2.14 -16.49 -5.56
N PRO A 91 -2.51 -17.78 -5.43
CA PRO A 91 -2.90 -18.38 -4.16
C PRO A 91 -1.83 -18.24 -3.06
N GLY A 92 -2.24 -18.00 -1.82
CA GLY A 92 -1.31 -17.74 -0.71
C GLY A 92 -0.34 -18.89 -0.43
N TRP A 93 -0.76 -20.14 -0.63
CA TRP A 93 0.11 -21.30 -0.44
C TRP A 93 1.27 -21.36 -1.44
N ILE A 94 1.08 -20.82 -2.67
CA ILE A 94 2.16 -20.68 -3.64
C ILE A 94 3.10 -19.57 -3.22
N GLU A 95 2.58 -18.40 -2.83
CA GLU A 95 3.40 -17.28 -2.34
C GLU A 95 4.29 -17.72 -1.18
N ARG A 96 3.70 -18.42 -0.20
CA ARG A 96 4.44 -18.95 0.95
C ARG A 96 5.52 -19.94 0.53
N ARG A 97 5.31 -20.78 -0.49
CA ARG A 97 6.33 -21.71 -0.99
C ARG A 97 7.47 -21.03 -1.76
N LEU A 98 7.21 -19.87 -2.35
CA LEU A 98 8.25 -19.09 -3.04
C LEU A 98 9.20 -18.42 -2.06
N LEU A 99 8.77 -18.16 -0.82
CA LEU A 99 9.59 -17.56 0.22
C LEU A 99 10.43 -18.64 0.92
N LYS A 100 11.76 -18.47 0.87
CA LYS A 100 12.75 -19.43 1.41
C LYS A 100 13.56 -18.90 2.58
N ILE A 101 13.35 -17.62 2.93
CA ILE A 101 13.93 -16.94 4.09
C ILE A 101 12.81 -16.47 5.01
N PRO A 102 13.09 -16.20 6.30
CA PRO A 102 12.10 -15.62 7.19
C PRO A 102 11.54 -14.31 6.61
N TYR A 103 10.25 -14.08 6.79
CA TYR A 103 9.65 -12.85 6.29
C TYR A 103 8.69 -12.22 7.29
N ILE A 104 8.60 -10.90 7.22
CA ILE A 104 7.60 -10.08 7.89
C ILE A 104 6.51 -9.75 6.87
N TYR A 105 5.25 -9.90 7.26
CA TYR A 105 4.13 -9.43 6.43
C TYR A 105 3.71 -8.04 6.89
N ASP A 106 3.67 -7.07 5.95
CA ASP A 106 3.35 -5.67 6.22
C ASP A 106 2.15 -5.21 5.39
N PHE A 107 1.18 -4.55 6.05
CA PHE A 107 0.02 -3.99 5.35
C PHE A 107 -0.58 -2.79 6.10
N ASP A 108 -1.00 -1.78 5.33
CA ASP A 108 -1.61 -0.53 5.79
C ASP A 108 -3.08 -0.39 5.37
N ASP A 109 -3.52 -1.21 4.38
CA ASP A 109 -4.89 -1.28 3.87
C ASP A 109 -5.48 -2.69 3.98
N ALA A 110 -6.81 -2.79 3.99
CA ALA A 110 -7.54 -4.06 4.08
C ALA A 110 -7.54 -4.85 2.75
N PHE A 111 -6.33 -5.16 2.23
CA PHE A 111 -6.16 -5.88 0.97
C PHE A 111 -6.90 -7.22 0.93
N TYR A 112 -7.09 -7.87 2.08
CA TYR A 112 -7.80 -9.13 2.20
C TYR A 112 -9.27 -9.03 1.75
N LEU A 113 -9.89 -7.85 1.81
CA LEU A 113 -11.24 -7.63 1.31
C LEU A 113 -11.34 -7.73 -0.21
N ARG A 114 -10.25 -7.51 -0.94
CA ARG A 114 -10.22 -7.57 -2.41
C ARG A 114 -10.66 -8.93 -2.97
N TYR A 115 -10.38 -10.01 -2.23
CA TYR A 115 -10.68 -11.38 -2.65
C TYR A 115 -11.83 -12.02 -1.87
N LYS A 116 -12.38 -11.34 -0.87
CA LYS A 116 -13.60 -11.74 -0.18
C LYS A 116 -14.79 -11.17 -0.95
N THR A 117 -15.40 -11.97 -1.79
CA THR A 117 -16.62 -11.60 -2.53
C THR A 117 -17.80 -12.35 -1.94
N GLU A 118 -18.98 -11.68 -1.88
CA GLU A 118 -20.24 -12.29 -1.42
C GLU A 118 -20.74 -13.37 -2.40
N TYR A 119 -20.29 -13.31 -3.65
CA TYR A 119 -20.68 -14.27 -4.67
C TYR A 119 -19.63 -15.37 -4.79
N PHE A 120 -20.11 -16.62 -4.79
CA PHE A 120 -19.28 -17.77 -5.08
C PHE A 120 -18.69 -17.63 -6.50
N SER A 121 -17.37 -17.52 -6.57
CA SER A 121 -16.64 -17.56 -7.83
C SER A 121 -15.46 -18.52 -7.71
N PHE A 122 -15.04 -19.09 -8.83
CA PHE A 122 -13.85 -19.96 -8.85
C PHE A 122 -12.60 -19.25 -8.28
N ARG A 123 -12.53 -17.92 -8.40
CA ARG A 123 -11.46 -17.11 -7.81
C ARG A 123 -11.56 -17.04 -6.29
N SER A 124 -12.75 -16.90 -5.72
CA SER A 124 -12.94 -16.84 -4.27
C SER A 124 -12.51 -18.13 -3.59
N LEU A 125 -12.70 -19.27 -4.23
CA LEU A 125 -12.31 -20.58 -3.69
C LEU A 125 -10.80 -20.68 -3.40
N PHE A 126 -9.95 -20.09 -4.25
CA PHE A 126 -8.49 -20.18 -4.12
C PHE A 126 -7.83 -18.94 -3.51
N LEU A 127 -8.51 -17.81 -3.51
CA LEU A 127 -7.93 -16.52 -3.10
C LEU A 127 -8.51 -15.95 -1.82
N SER A 128 -9.68 -16.43 -1.34
CA SER A 128 -10.31 -15.93 -0.11
C SER A 128 -9.42 -16.09 1.12
N SER A 129 -8.66 -17.19 1.21
CA SER A 129 -7.73 -17.50 2.31
C SER A 129 -6.28 -17.09 2.01
N LYS A 130 -6.04 -16.36 0.92
CA LYS A 130 -4.70 -15.98 0.49
C LYS A 130 -3.91 -15.29 1.60
N PHE A 131 -4.48 -14.23 2.15
CA PHE A 131 -3.82 -13.42 3.17
C PHE A 131 -3.66 -14.18 4.49
N ASP A 132 -4.67 -14.95 4.89
CA ASP A 132 -4.61 -15.80 6.08
C ASP A 132 -3.42 -16.76 5.98
N THR A 133 -3.23 -17.39 4.81
CA THR A 133 -2.12 -18.32 4.55
C THR A 133 -0.76 -17.63 4.56
N VAL A 134 -0.63 -16.43 3.99
CA VAL A 134 0.64 -15.69 3.97
C VAL A 134 0.96 -15.15 5.36
N ILE A 135 -0.02 -14.61 6.07
CA ILE A 135 0.12 -14.10 7.44
C ILE A 135 0.53 -15.22 8.40
N SER A 136 -0.10 -16.40 8.33
CA SER A 136 0.22 -17.53 9.21
C SER A 136 1.65 -18.08 9.02
N GLY A 137 2.26 -17.82 7.88
CA GLY A 137 3.64 -18.23 7.60
C GLY A 137 4.69 -17.18 7.90
N ALA A 138 4.29 -15.95 8.24
CA ALA A 138 5.20 -14.87 8.55
C ALA A 138 5.86 -15.04 9.93
N ALA A 139 7.12 -14.65 10.05
CA ALA A 139 7.82 -14.60 11.34
C ALA A 139 7.24 -13.51 12.26
N ALA A 140 6.74 -12.42 11.67
CA ALA A 140 6.01 -11.37 12.36
C ALA A 140 5.10 -10.62 11.36
N VAL A 141 4.14 -9.87 11.88
CA VAL A 141 3.23 -9.03 11.08
C VAL A 141 3.27 -7.59 11.58
N THR A 142 3.37 -6.64 10.65
CA THR A 142 3.21 -5.22 10.94
C THR A 142 1.92 -4.71 10.32
N ALA A 143 0.98 -4.27 11.16
CA ALA A 143 -0.33 -3.78 10.77
C ALA A 143 -0.40 -2.26 10.92
N GLY A 144 -0.97 -1.57 9.94
CA GLY A 144 -1.07 -0.10 9.93
C GLY A 144 -2.00 0.48 10.99
N ASN A 145 -2.92 -0.31 11.52
CA ASN A 145 -3.88 0.11 12.54
C ASN A 145 -4.46 -1.09 13.31
N VAL A 146 -5.26 -0.80 14.36
CA VAL A 146 -5.86 -1.81 15.23
C VAL A 146 -6.82 -2.77 14.51
N VAL A 147 -7.54 -2.31 13.48
CA VAL A 147 -8.47 -3.17 12.72
C VAL A 147 -7.69 -4.24 11.95
N LEU A 148 -6.59 -3.83 11.33
CA LEU A 148 -5.69 -4.73 10.62
C LEU A 148 -4.94 -5.66 11.57
N GLU A 149 -4.52 -5.17 12.72
CA GLU A 149 -3.91 -6.00 13.77
C GLU A 149 -4.85 -7.10 14.23
N ASN A 150 -6.11 -6.77 14.54
CA ASN A 150 -7.12 -7.74 14.96
C ASN A 150 -7.35 -8.82 13.88
N TYR A 151 -7.38 -8.42 12.60
CA TYR A 151 -7.45 -9.38 11.50
C TYR A 151 -6.22 -10.31 11.47
N ALA A 152 -5.02 -9.75 11.60
CA ALA A 152 -3.79 -10.52 11.54
C ALA A 152 -3.62 -11.47 12.73
N LYS A 153 -4.00 -11.08 13.93
CA LYS A 153 -3.92 -11.91 15.16
C LYS A 153 -4.71 -13.19 15.08
N ASN A 154 -5.73 -13.28 14.23
CA ASN A 154 -6.43 -14.53 13.97
C ASN A 154 -5.54 -15.61 13.32
N ASN A 155 -4.44 -15.20 12.68
CA ASN A 155 -3.56 -16.07 11.92
C ASN A 155 -2.10 -16.03 12.39
N ASN A 156 -1.69 -15.00 13.14
CA ASN A 156 -0.31 -14.85 13.63
C ASN A 156 -0.28 -14.03 14.93
N THR A 157 0.27 -14.62 15.98
CA THR A 157 0.37 -14.00 17.31
C THR A 157 1.45 -12.92 17.39
N GLU A 158 2.49 -13.03 16.57
CA GLU A 158 3.59 -12.06 16.47
C GLU A 158 3.19 -10.86 15.60
N THR A 159 2.13 -10.15 16.04
CA THR A 159 1.57 -9.01 15.31
C THR A 159 1.74 -7.74 16.11
N VAL A 160 2.23 -6.67 15.47
CA VAL A 160 2.42 -5.36 16.06
C VAL A 160 1.78 -4.26 15.21
N ILE A 161 1.28 -3.21 15.86
CA ILE A 161 0.81 -2.01 15.16
C ILE A 161 2.04 -1.15 14.78
N LEU A 162 2.19 -0.90 13.48
CA LEU A 162 3.16 0.04 12.94
C LEU A 162 2.44 1.04 12.03
N PRO A 163 1.96 2.17 12.56
CA PRO A 163 1.24 3.16 11.78
C PRO A 163 2.11 3.76 10.67
N THR A 164 1.47 4.19 9.59
CA THR A 164 2.13 5.02 8.59
C THR A 164 2.36 6.41 9.15
N VAL A 165 3.61 6.86 9.19
CA VAL A 165 4.02 8.14 9.77
C VAL A 165 4.67 9.03 8.72
N LEU A 166 4.69 10.33 8.98
CA LEU A 166 5.34 11.34 8.15
C LEU A 166 6.61 11.85 8.82
N ASP A 167 7.59 12.25 8.00
CA ASP A 167 8.75 12.99 8.47
C ASP A 167 8.33 14.41 8.85
N THR A 168 8.28 14.71 10.15
CA THR A 168 7.87 16.01 10.68
C THR A 168 8.88 17.14 10.44
N ASN A 169 10.13 16.82 10.09
CA ASN A 169 11.11 17.81 9.64
C ASN A 169 10.79 18.32 8.25
N ARG A 170 10.18 17.48 7.43
CA ARG A 170 9.75 17.81 6.06
C ARG A 170 8.31 18.35 6.02
N PHE A 171 7.43 17.81 6.84
CA PHE A 171 6.01 18.16 6.89
C PHE A 171 5.69 18.81 8.24
N PHE A 172 5.73 20.11 8.30
CA PHE A 172 5.46 20.88 9.50
C PHE A 172 4.27 21.82 9.31
N PRO A 173 3.50 22.11 10.36
CA PRO A 173 2.40 23.04 10.31
C PRO A 173 2.86 24.44 9.88
N LYS A 174 2.16 25.04 8.92
CA LYS A 174 2.35 26.45 8.57
C LYS A 174 1.30 27.29 9.26
N HIS A 175 1.69 28.45 9.77
CA HIS A 175 0.74 29.43 10.27
C HIS A 175 -0.19 29.87 9.13
N LYS A 176 -1.49 29.72 9.34
CA LYS A 176 -2.50 30.20 8.40
C LYS A 176 -2.76 31.68 8.70
N THR A 177 -2.73 32.53 7.69
CA THR A 177 -3.36 33.85 7.74
C THR A 177 -4.88 33.66 7.72
N SER A 178 -5.61 34.46 8.49
CA SER A 178 -7.07 34.46 8.45
C SER A 178 -7.55 34.79 7.02
N SER A 179 -8.45 33.98 6.49
CA SER A 179 -9.04 34.17 5.16
C SER A 179 -10.55 34.27 5.30
N VAL A 180 -11.17 35.19 4.58
CA VAL A 180 -12.63 35.32 4.47
C VAL A 180 -13.21 34.10 3.70
N ILE A 181 -12.37 33.37 2.94
CA ILE A 181 -12.78 32.20 2.18
C ILE A 181 -12.34 30.95 2.94
N PHE A 182 -13.30 30.07 3.20
CA PHE A 182 -13.00 28.77 3.80
C PHE A 182 -12.49 27.81 2.73
N ASN A 183 -11.25 27.33 2.86
CA ASN A 183 -10.62 26.45 1.90
C ASN A 183 -10.67 25.01 2.37
N ILE A 184 -11.34 24.14 1.63
CA ILE A 184 -11.41 22.70 1.85
C ILE A 184 -10.49 22.04 0.83
N GLY A 185 -9.55 21.23 1.29
CA GLY A 185 -8.66 20.44 0.44
C GLY A 185 -9.01 18.97 0.48
N TRP A 186 -9.13 18.32 -0.67
CA TRP A 186 -9.20 16.88 -0.81
C TRP A 186 -8.03 16.38 -1.64
N ILE A 187 -7.36 15.32 -1.14
CA ILE A 187 -6.25 14.66 -1.85
C ILE A 187 -6.57 13.19 -1.94
N GLY A 188 -6.54 12.63 -3.16
CA GLY A 188 -6.82 11.22 -3.38
C GLY A 188 -6.39 10.74 -4.76
N SER A 189 -6.97 9.62 -5.18
CA SER A 189 -6.78 9.05 -6.51
C SER A 189 -8.06 9.18 -7.35
N PRO A 190 -8.00 9.04 -8.69
CA PRO A 190 -9.21 9.04 -9.51
C PRO A 190 -10.25 8.01 -9.07
N SER A 191 -9.82 6.85 -8.56
CA SER A 191 -10.72 5.80 -8.08
C SER A 191 -11.42 6.13 -6.75
N THR A 192 -10.82 6.97 -5.92
CA THR A 192 -11.41 7.40 -4.63
C THR A 192 -12.17 8.72 -4.74
N ALA A 193 -12.06 9.42 -5.86
CA ALA A 193 -12.80 10.66 -6.10
C ALA A 193 -14.34 10.47 -6.08
N ILE A 194 -14.81 9.24 -6.29
CA ILE A 194 -16.23 8.90 -6.20
C ILE A 194 -16.82 9.20 -4.82
N TYR A 195 -16.03 9.11 -3.74
CA TYR A 195 -16.50 9.41 -2.38
C TYR A 195 -16.80 10.90 -2.17
N LEU A 196 -16.29 11.80 -3.04
CA LEU A 196 -16.67 13.21 -3.02
C LEU A 196 -18.14 13.43 -3.41
N THR A 197 -18.73 12.49 -4.16
CA THR A 197 -20.15 12.59 -4.55
C THR A 197 -21.09 12.61 -3.33
N GLU A 198 -20.74 11.88 -2.28
CA GLU A 198 -21.52 11.84 -1.03
C GLU A 198 -21.43 13.16 -0.23
N LEU A 199 -20.42 13.98 -0.53
CA LEU A 199 -20.19 15.26 0.14
C LEU A 199 -20.78 16.46 -0.64
N ILE A 200 -21.33 16.27 -1.83
CA ILE A 200 -21.87 17.39 -2.65
C ILE A 200 -22.94 18.15 -1.90
N GLU A 201 -23.93 17.44 -1.36
CA GLU A 201 -25.04 18.08 -0.66
C GLU A 201 -24.60 18.83 0.62
N PRO A 202 -23.85 18.22 1.56
CA PRO A 202 -23.32 18.94 2.71
C PRO A 202 -22.43 20.14 2.34
N LEU A 203 -21.59 20.01 1.30
CA LEU A 203 -20.73 21.10 0.85
C LEU A 203 -21.52 22.24 0.21
N THR A 204 -22.60 21.91 -0.52
CA THR A 204 -23.51 22.91 -1.10
C THR A 204 -24.24 23.69 -0.01
N GLN A 205 -24.76 23.00 1.01
CA GLN A 205 -25.40 23.65 2.15
C GLN A 205 -24.45 24.58 2.88
N PHE A 206 -23.24 24.11 3.18
CA PHE A 206 -22.21 24.94 3.80
C PHE A 206 -21.82 26.15 2.94
N GLY A 207 -21.76 25.98 1.62
CA GLY A 207 -21.47 27.05 0.65
C GLY A 207 -22.54 28.13 0.57
N ASN A 208 -23.79 27.85 0.94
CA ASN A 208 -24.85 28.85 1.03
C ASN A 208 -24.67 29.80 2.23
N GLU A 209 -24.02 29.35 3.28
CA GLU A 209 -23.80 30.11 4.53
C GLU A 209 -22.41 30.77 4.58
N THR A 210 -21.40 30.16 3.91
CA THR A 210 -20.01 30.60 4.00
C THR A 210 -19.34 30.54 2.63
N LYS A 211 -18.52 31.54 2.29
CA LYS A 211 -17.67 31.46 1.09
C LYS A 211 -16.68 30.33 1.21
N VAL A 212 -16.88 29.28 0.41
CA VAL A 212 -16.05 28.06 0.43
C VAL A 212 -15.44 27.79 -0.95
N VAL A 213 -14.21 27.28 -0.95
CA VAL A 213 -13.54 26.75 -2.13
C VAL A 213 -13.12 25.34 -1.84
N LEU A 214 -13.56 24.38 -2.69
CA LEU A 214 -13.08 23.01 -2.69
C LEU A 214 -11.95 22.84 -3.70
N THR A 215 -10.77 22.47 -3.21
CA THR A 215 -9.62 22.12 -4.05
C THR A 215 -9.47 20.59 -4.09
N VAL A 216 -9.58 20.00 -5.28
CA VAL A 216 -9.46 18.55 -5.50
C VAL A 216 -8.11 18.25 -6.15
N ILE A 217 -7.27 17.44 -5.48
CA ILE A 217 -5.93 17.07 -5.95
C ILE A 217 -5.92 15.55 -6.21
N GLY A 218 -5.53 15.16 -7.42
CA GLY A 218 -5.40 13.75 -7.83
C GLY A 218 -6.69 13.08 -8.27
N GLY A 219 -7.81 13.81 -8.33
CA GLY A 219 -9.09 13.35 -8.83
C GLY A 219 -9.80 14.43 -9.65
N LYS A 220 -11.00 14.13 -10.12
CA LYS A 220 -11.93 15.12 -10.69
C LYS A 220 -12.95 15.49 -9.63
N ALA A 221 -13.29 16.77 -9.55
CA ALA A 221 -14.41 17.20 -8.71
C ALA A 221 -15.70 16.60 -9.27
N PRO A 222 -16.60 16.10 -8.40
CA PRO A 222 -17.94 15.74 -8.83
C PRO A 222 -18.71 17.04 -9.12
N TYR A 223 -19.36 17.11 -10.25
CA TYR A 223 -20.25 18.21 -10.64
C TYR A 223 -21.69 17.75 -10.62
#